data_f6c3e16748a497711d7c7ca6044ebf92
#
_entry.id   f6c3e16748a497711d7c7ca6044ebf92
#
_cell.length_a   1.000
_cell.length_b   1.000
_cell.length_c   1.000
_cell.angle_alpha   90.00
_cell.angle_beta   90.00
_cell.angle_gamma   90.00
#
_symmetry.space_group_name_H-M   'P 1'
#
loop_
_entity.id
_entity.type
_entity.pdbx_description
1 polymer ?
#
loop_
_entity_poly.entity_id
_entity_poly.type
_entity_poly.pdbx_seq_one_letter_code
_entity_poly.pdbx_strand_id
1 'polypeptide(L)'
;MAYVDTSCLVAIAFGESGGAAVARRLTSFDDLFSSNLLEAELRASFAREGIGVDENQLTHLTWVLPDRPLTAEFATVLSAGNLRGADLWHVACALYLAGDATHAWFLTLDERQAGVAEALGFAI
;
A
#
# COMPACT_ATOMS: atom_id res chain seq x y z
N MET A 1 13.23 1.16 2.03
CA MET A 1 11.93 0.64 2.54
C MET A 1 10.81 1.20 1.69
N ALA A 2 9.92 0.35 1.23
CA ALA A 2 8.74 0.77 0.47
C ALA A 2 7.48 0.12 1.01
N TYR A 3 6.44 0.91 1.23
CA TYR A 3 5.10 0.45 1.53
C TYR A 3 4.32 0.28 0.23
N VAL A 4 3.62 -0.84 0.09
CA VAL A 4 2.87 -1.20 -1.13
C VAL A 4 1.37 -1.16 -0.84
N ASP A 5 0.64 -0.40 -1.62
CA ASP A 5 -0.82 -0.38 -1.60
C ASP A 5 -1.41 -1.53 -2.43
N THR A 6 -2.61 -1.95 -2.09
CA THR A 6 -3.32 -3.05 -2.76
C THR A 6 -3.46 -2.85 -4.27
N SER A 7 -3.65 -1.61 -4.74
CA SER A 7 -3.79 -1.28 -6.16
C SER A 7 -2.63 -1.80 -7.01
N CYS A 8 -1.42 -1.81 -6.45
CA CYS A 8 -0.22 -2.30 -7.14
C CYS A 8 -0.33 -3.80 -7.44
N LEU A 9 -0.68 -4.61 -6.44
CA LEU A 9 -0.77 -6.07 -6.62
C LEU A 9 -2.00 -6.49 -7.44
N VAL A 10 -3.10 -5.77 -7.29
CA VAL A 10 -4.30 -6.00 -8.13
C VAL A 10 -3.99 -5.75 -9.59
N ALA A 11 -3.31 -4.65 -9.92
CA ALA A 11 -2.92 -4.35 -11.29
C ALA A 11 -1.97 -5.39 -11.87
N ILE A 12 -1.03 -5.89 -11.08
CA ILE A 12 -0.12 -6.96 -11.52
C ILE A 12 -0.90 -8.27 -11.75
N ALA A 13 -1.75 -8.64 -10.80
CA ALA A 13 -2.49 -9.91 -10.84
C ALA A 13 -3.45 -9.99 -12.02
N PHE A 14 -4.13 -8.88 -12.33
CA PHE A 14 -5.17 -8.84 -13.37
C PHE A 14 -4.70 -8.20 -14.68
N GLY A 15 -3.41 -7.93 -14.84
CA GLY A 15 -2.84 -7.37 -16.06
C GLY A 15 -3.38 -5.97 -16.38
N GLU A 16 -3.71 -5.18 -15.37
CA GLU A 16 -4.23 -3.83 -15.54
C GLU A 16 -3.14 -2.84 -15.97
N SER A 17 -3.56 -1.66 -16.44
CA SER A 17 -2.67 -0.56 -16.82
C SER A 17 -1.75 -0.18 -15.65
N GLY A 18 -0.46 -0.07 -15.93
CA GLY A 18 0.56 0.24 -14.92
C GLY A 18 1.10 -0.98 -14.16
N GLY A 19 0.45 -2.14 -14.22
CA GLY A 19 0.84 -3.33 -13.48
C GLY A 19 2.25 -3.82 -13.82
N ALA A 20 2.61 -3.88 -15.10
CA ALA A 20 3.94 -4.31 -15.53
C ALA A 20 5.05 -3.34 -15.07
N ALA A 21 4.79 -2.04 -15.11
CA ALA A 21 5.74 -1.02 -14.63
C ALA A 21 5.94 -1.12 -13.11
N VAL A 22 4.85 -1.31 -12.36
CA VAL A 22 4.91 -1.52 -10.91
C VAL A 22 5.66 -2.79 -10.58
N ALA A 23 5.39 -3.90 -11.28
CA ALA A 23 6.09 -5.16 -11.04
C ALA A 23 7.61 -4.99 -11.16
N ARG A 24 8.07 -4.32 -12.21
CA ARG A 24 9.50 -4.00 -12.37
C ARG A 24 10.01 -3.10 -11.24
N ARG A 25 9.22 -2.11 -10.83
CA ARG A 25 9.62 -1.19 -9.77
C ARG A 25 9.76 -1.90 -8.42
N LEU A 26 8.86 -2.84 -8.09
CA LEU A 26 8.94 -3.59 -6.84
C LEU A 26 10.25 -4.35 -6.70
N THR A 27 10.84 -4.83 -7.80
CA THR A 27 12.13 -5.53 -7.75
C THR A 27 13.33 -4.64 -7.39
N SER A 28 13.16 -3.34 -7.36
CA SER A 28 14.23 -2.40 -6.98
C SER A 28 14.32 -2.15 -5.47
N PHE A 29 13.41 -2.74 -4.69
CA PHE A 29 13.39 -2.59 -3.24
C PHE A 29 13.72 -3.93 -2.56
N ASP A 30 14.62 -3.87 -1.59
CA ASP A 30 14.97 -5.04 -0.79
C ASP A 30 13.89 -5.38 0.24
N ASP A 31 13.24 -4.34 0.78
CA ASP A 31 12.21 -4.47 1.81
C ASP A 31 10.90 -3.87 1.35
N LEU A 32 9.90 -4.73 1.17
CA LEU A 32 8.54 -4.37 0.83
C LEU A 32 7.61 -4.65 2.01
N PHE A 33 6.80 -3.66 2.36
CA PHE A 33 5.86 -3.72 3.47
C PHE A 33 4.45 -3.42 3.00
N SER A 34 3.47 -4.00 3.68
CA SER A 34 2.07 -3.60 3.57
C SER A 34 1.31 -3.94 4.84
N SER A 35 0.12 -3.36 5.00
CA SER A 35 -0.78 -3.82 6.05
C SER A 35 -1.46 -5.13 5.64
N ASN A 36 -1.92 -5.90 6.63
CA ASN A 36 -2.64 -7.15 6.38
C ASN A 36 -4.01 -6.90 5.69
N LEU A 37 -4.47 -5.65 5.62
CA LEU A 37 -5.62 -5.26 4.82
C LEU A 37 -5.38 -5.53 3.32
N LEU A 38 -4.15 -5.33 2.83
CA LEU A 38 -3.81 -5.69 1.44
C LEU A 38 -4.12 -7.15 1.15
N GLU A 39 -3.76 -8.05 2.04
CA GLU A 39 -4.06 -9.47 1.86
C GLU A 39 -5.58 -9.71 1.77
N ALA A 40 -6.36 -9.11 2.69
CA ALA A 40 -7.81 -9.24 2.68
C ALA A 40 -8.43 -8.70 1.39
N GLU A 41 -8.00 -7.54 0.94
CA GLU A 41 -8.47 -6.91 -0.29
C GLU A 41 -8.10 -7.71 -1.54
N LEU A 42 -6.86 -8.21 -1.60
CA LEU A 42 -6.39 -9.01 -2.72
C LEU A 42 -7.16 -10.35 -2.80
N ARG A 43 -7.29 -11.06 -1.69
CA ARG A 43 -8.04 -12.33 -1.63
C ARG A 43 -9.51 -12.14 -1.99
N ALA A 44 -10.14 -11.04 -1.54
CA ALA A 44 -11.51 -10.72 -1.91
C ALA A 44 -11.65 -10.44 -3.41
N SER A 45 -10.67 -9.77 -4.03
CA SER A 45 -10.66 -9.52 -5.47
C SER A 45 -10.55 -10.82 -6.28
N PHE A 46 -9.66 -11.73 -5.89
CA PHE A 46 -9.53 -13.04 -6.52
C PHE A 46 -10.79 -13.88 -6.36
N ALA A 47 -11.38 -13.90 -5.17
CA ALA A 47 -12.62 -14.63 -4.91
C ALA A 47 -13.78 -14.12 -5.78
N ARG A 48 -13.90 -12.80 -5.95
CA ARG A 48 -14.91 -12.18 -6.81
C ARG A 48 -14.74 -12.58 -8.27
N GLU A 49 -13.50 -12.73 -8.74
CA GLU A 49 -13.19 -13.17 -10.11
C GLU A 49 -13.24 -14.70 -10.26
N GLY A 50 -13.46 -15.45 -9.18
CA GLY A 50 -13.54 -16.92 -9.22
C GLY A 50 -12.21 -17.61 -9.49
N ILE A 51 -11.08 -16.97 -9.17
CA ILE A 51 -9.74 -17.53 -9.39
C ILE A 51 -8.97 -17.65 -8.08
N GLY A 52 -8.00 -18.57 -8.03
CA GLY A 52 -7.13 -18.75 -6.86
C GLY A 52 -6.09 -17.66 -6.74
N VAL A 53 -5.75 -17.29 -5.50
CA VAL A 53 -4.68 -16.33 -5.23
C VAL A 53 -3.33 -16.95 -5.58
N ASP A 54 -2.47 -16.18 -6.25
CA ASP A 54 -1.07 -16.53 -6.37
C ASP A 54 -0.33 -16.13 -5.08
N GLU A 55 -0.09 -17.13 -4.24
CA GLU A 55 0.57 -16.91 -2.94
C GLU A 55 1.99 -16.31 -3.10
N ASN A 56 2.64 -16.48 -4.24
CA ASN A 56 3.96 -15.91 -4.49
C ASN A 56 3.95 -14.37 -4.49
N GLN A 57 2.83 -13.75 -4.81
CA GLN A 57 2.69 -12.29 -4.73
C GLN A 57 2.78 -11.76 -3.30
N LEU A 58 2.44 -12.57 -2.31
CA LEU A 58 2.39 -12.19 -0.91
C LEU A 58 3.68 -12.55 -0.15
N THR A 59 4.48 -13.51 -0.63
CA THR A 59 5.65 -14.02 0.09
C THR A 59 6.77 -13.01 0.26
N HIS A 60 6.82 -11.98 -0.57
CA HIS A 60 7.84 -10.93 -0.53
C HIS A 60 7.44 -9.73 0.31
N LEU A 61 6.23 -9.74 0.88
CA LEU A 61 5.73 -8.66 1.72
C LEU A 61 5.95 -8.96 3.20
N THR A 62 6.42 -7.97 3.92
CA THR A 62 6.41 -7.99 5.39
C THR A 62 5.17 -7.24 5.87
N TRP A 63 4.38 -7.91 6.72
CA TRP A 63 3.14 -7.34 7.24
C TRP A 63 3.39 -6.31 8.33
N VAL A 64 2.82 -5.13 8.17
CA VAL A 64 2.73 -4.13 9.22
C VAL A 64 1.51 -4.46 10.07
N LEU A 65 1.75 -4.80 11.32
CA LEU A 65 0.71 -5.14 12.30
C LEU A 65 0.79 -4.12 13.45
N PRO A 66 0.07 -2.99 13.35
CA PRO A 66 0.10 -1.98 14.41
C PRO A 66 -0.31 -2.56 15.76
N ASP A 67 0.41 -2.23 16.81
CA ASP A 67 0.18 -2.70 18.18
C ASP A 67 -0.72 -1.74 19.00
N ARG A 68 -1.23 -0.69 18.35
CA ARG A 68 -2.12 0.33 18.92
C ARG A 68 -3.05 0.90 17.85
N PRO A 69 -4.11 1.60 18.23
CA PRO A 69 -4.90 2.39 17.28
C PRO A 69 -4.03 3.46 16.59
N LEU A 70 -4.29 3.71 15.31
CA LEU A 70 -3.57 4.70 14.52
C LEU A 70 -4.27 6.06 14.51
N THR A 71 -4.90 6.44 15.61
CA THR A 71 -5.69 7.68 15.71
C THR A 71 -4.88 8.92 15.37
N ALA A 72 -3.63 8.99 15.84
CA ALA A 72 -2.74 10.12 15.57
C ALA A 72 -2.34 10.18 14.08
N GLU A 73 -2.03 9.03 13.49
CA GLU A 73 -1.68 8.92 12.07
C GLU A 73 -2.87 9.29 11.19
N PHE A 74 -4.09 8.85 11.53
CA PHE A 74 -5.30 9.26 10.79
C PHE A 74 -5.45 10.78 10.78
N ALA A 75 -5.29 11.46 11.91
CA ALA A 75 -5.37 12.91 11.99
C ALA A 75 -4.31 13.57 11.09
N THR A 76 -3.08 13.08 11.12
CA THR A 76 -1.98 13.58 10.30
C THR A 76 -2.26 13.39 8.81
N VAL A 77 -2.69 12.19 8.40
CA VAL A 77 -3.01 11.91 7.00
C VAL A 77 -4.16 12.78 6.50
N LEU A 78 -5.24 12.88 7.27
CA LEU A 78 -6.42 13.68 6.90
C LEU A 78 -6.12 15.19 6.84
N SER A 79 -5.11 15.68 7.55
CA SER A 79 -4.63 17.07 7.42
C SER A 79 -3.95 17.33 6.07
N ALA A 80 -3.41 16.30 5.44
CA ALA A 80 -2.78 16.40 4.12
C ALA A 80 -3.77 16.23 2.96
N GLY A 81 -4.91 15.57 3.19
CA GLY A 81 -5.97 15.40 2.21
C GLY A 81 -6.98 14.33 2.61
N ASN A 82 -8.14 14.34 1.96
CA ASN A 82 -9.21 13.40 2.24
C ASN A 82 -8.98 12.06 1.55
N LEU A 83 -9.06 10.98 2.32
CA LEU A 83 -9.04 9.61 1.83
C LEU A 83 -10.19 8.81 2.44
N ARG A 84 -10.67 7.79 1.72
CA ARG A 84 -11.64 6.81 2.25
C ARG A 84 -10.93 5.86 3.23
N GLY A 85 -11.72 5.16 4.05
CA GLY A 85 -11.22 4.36 5.16
C GLY A 85 -10.08 3.39 4.83
N ALA A 86 -10.20 2.60 3.76
CA ALA A 86 -9.15 1.66 3.37
C ALA A 86 -7.87 2.37 2.90
N ASP A 87 -8.01 3.40 2.07
CA ASP A 87 -6.87 4.18 1.58
C ASP A 87 -6.20 4.96 2.72
N LEU A 88 -7.01 5.53 3.61
CA LEU A 88 -6.53 6.19 4.83
C LEU A 88 -5.73 5.22 5.70
N TRP A 89 -6.26 4.00 5.90
CA TRP A 89 -5.57 2.97 6.68
C TRP A 89 -4.20 2.63 6.11
N HIS A 90 -4.09 2.44 4.79
CA HIS A 90 -2.81 2.13 4.16
C HIS A 90 -1.77 3.23 4.36
N VAL A 91 -2.14 4.49 4.15
CA VAL A 91 -1.20 5.61 4.34
C VAL A 91 -0.83 5.77 5.82
N ALA A 92 -1.79 5.59 6.72
CA ALA A 92 -1.53 5.63 8.16
C ALA A 92 -0.59 4.49 8.62
N CYS A 93 -0.76 3.28 8.09
CA CYS A 93 0.16 2.17 8.36
C CYS A 93 1.58 2.45 7.85
N ALA A 94 1.70 3.05 6.67
CA ALA A 94 3.00 3.46 6.15
C ALA A 94 3.67 4.50 7.05
N LEU A 95 2.90 5.47 7.52
CA LEU A 95 3.39 6.52 8.42
C LEU A 95 3.80 5.93 9.79
N TYR A 96 2.99 5.01 10.33
CA TYR A 96 3.31 4.28 11.56
C TYR A 96 4.63 3.52 11.44
N LEU A 97 4.84 2.82 10.32
CA LEU A 97 6.05 2.06 10.08
C LEU A 97 7.28 2.95 9.92
N ALA A 98 7.15 4.00 9.12
CA ALA A 98 8.27 4.87 8.77
C ALA A 98 8.70 5.80 9.92
N GLY A 99 7.75 6.22 10.76
CA GLY A 99 7.95 7.29 11.75
C GLY A 99 8.16 8.67 11.10
N ASP A 100 8.99 8.72 10.08
CA ASP A 100 9.22 9.90 9.24
C ASP A 100 9.05 9.50 7.76
N ALA A 101 8.02 10.07 7.12
CA ALA A 101 7.66 9.75 5.74
C ALA A 101 8.78 10.03 4.74
N THR A 102 9.67 11.00 5.04
CA THR A 102 10.77 11.38 4.12
C THR A 102 11.81 10.26 3.90
N HIS A 103 11.78 9.22 4.73
CA HIS A 103 12.69 8.08 4.63
C HIS A 103 12.08 6.85 3.99
N ALA A 104 10.88 6.98 3.43
CA ALA A 104 10.15 5.84 2.88
C ALA A 104 9.48 6.16 1.55
N TRP A 105 9.21 5.09 0.79
CA TRP A 105 8.42 5.11 -0.42
C TRP A 105 7.01 4.64 -0.14
N PHE A 106 6.03 5.24 -0.81
CA PHE A 106 4.64 4.78 -0.82
C PHE A 106 4.24 4.47 -2.25
N LEU A 107 4.07 3.20 -2.56
CA LEU A 107 3.78 2.72 -3.91
C LEU A 107 2.29 2.47 -4.08
N THR A 108 1.66 3.21 -4.95
CA THR A 108 0.23 3.10 -5.27
C THR A 108 -0.02 3.48 -6.72
N LEU A 109 -1.11 2.98 -7.29
CA LEU A 109 -1.64 3.40 -8.59
C LEU A 109 -2.85 4.34 -8.44
N ASP A 110 -3.29 4.62 -7.23
CA ASP A 110 -4.34 5.58 -6.95
C ASP A 110 -3.77 7.00 -6.87
N GLU A 111 -4.18 7.88 -7.79
CA GLU A 111 -3.63 9.24 -7.89
C GLU A 111 -3.94 10.10 -6.66
N ARG A 112 -5.11 9.94 -6.06
CA ARG A 112 -5.50 10.69 -4.85
C ARG A 112 -4.65 10.25 -3.67
N GLN A 113 -4.49 8.95 -3.49
CA GLN A 113 -3.68 8.39 -2.42
C GLN A 113 -2.20 8.78 -2.59
N ALA A 114 -1.68 8.74 -3.81
CA ALA A 114 -0.33 9.19 -4.13
C ALA A 114 -0.12 10.66 -3.74
N GLY A 115 -1.07 11.53 -4.11
CA GLY A 115 -0.99 12.96 -3.79
C GLY A 115 -0.97 13.23 -2.28
N VAL A 116 -1.75 12.50 -1.49
CA VAL A 116 -1.74 12.63 -0.03
C VAL A 116 -0.42 12.10 0.56
N ALA A 117 0.06 10.96 0.09
CA ALA A 117 1.33 10.40 0.56
C ALA A 117 2.51 11.33 0.23
N GLU A 118 2.55 11.90 -0.98
CA GLU A 118 3.55 12.89 -1.38
C GLU A 118 3.50 14.14 -0.49
N ALA A 119 2.30 14.65 -0.19
CA ALA A 119 2.13 15.81 0.68
C ALA A 119 2.63 15.55 2.11
N LEU A 120 2.65 14.30 2.56
CA LEU A 120 3.23 13.88 3.85
C LEU A 120 4.75 13.72 3.81
N GLY A 121 5.36 13.70 2.62
CA GLY A 121 6.80 13.57 2.44
C GLY A 121 7.27 12.21 1.92
N PHE A 122 6.37 11.26 1.69
CA PHE A 122 6.77 10.00 1.06
C PHE A 122 7.30 10.22 -0.36
N ALA A 123 8.31 9.47 -0.74
CA ALA A 123 8.65 9.31 -2.14
C ALA A 123 7.57 8.43 -2.81
N ILE A 124 7.21 8.76 -4.05
CA ILE A 124 6.17 8.06 -4.81
C ILE A 124 6.78 7.26 -5.97
#